data_61bc147b96789dc9508956c86a3c40b0
#
_entry.id   61bc147b96789dc9508956c86a3c40b0
#
_cell.length_a   1.000
_cell.length_b   1.000
_cell.length_c   1.000
_cell.angle_alpha   90.00
_cell.angle_beta   90.00
_cell.angle_gamma   90.00
#
_symmetry.space_group_name_H-M   'P 1'
#
loop_
_entity.id
_entity.type
_entity.pdbx_description
1 polymer ?
#
loop_
_entity_poly.entity_id
_entity_poly.type
_entity_poly.pdbx_seq_one_letter_code
_entity_poly.pdbx_strand_id
1 'polypeptide(L)'
;MNISDQIRLKLQLKENSEVEYKSAAGGFPKAEFWRSFSALANTNGGTIVLGVKEKNHKFTPDGLSEELVAKYRKQFWDDAHNRSCVNIPLLVESDIEEIKTDGGQYLLAFRIPRAQYDLRPIHLTLTPFGHTYKRRDEGDYLCSDDEIKQMYSDANNMRASADSRILRGYSMDDIDIPTLHQYRRAYDIKHENHPWTELDDKRFLEIIGAYRKDRATSTEGFTVAGMLMFGKTNSITDPECCQEFFPDYREHLSDDLQVRWTNRIYPDGTWEANLYQFFTRVLPLLQHALPVPFSLDNNQMRNNTTTAHVALREAFANSLIHAAYTVRGNIVIDRYFDRIVLSNPGTMLISMEEYYEGGHSVCRNPVIQKMFVFLGIGEKGGTGADVIAKGWNDNGWSIPTVEEKSNPDRIETCLKLEGSINGTTETPASTTEITTETPANTTETSSVTTETPADTTETILKIISKNPKVTAKEIASVCGITEDGVAYHIKKLKQRGRLIRIGGPRNGGEWKVVE
;
A
#
# COMPACT_ATOMS: atom_id res chain seq x y z
N MET A 1 -2.70 -25.71 -12.39
CA MET A 1 -2.57 -25.51 -13.87
C MET A 1 -1.09 -25.61 -14.16
N ASN A 2 -0.65 -26.48 -15.08
CA ASN A 2 0.78 -26.56 -15.39
C ASN A 2 1.22 -25.36 -16.25
N ILE A 3 2.52 -25.10 -16.37
CA ILE A 3 3.06 -23.97 -17.16
C ILE A 3 2.60 -24.04 -18.61
N SER A 4 2.50 -25.23 -19.16
CA SER A 4 2.06 -25.51 -20.54
C SER A 4 0.62 -25.01 -20.80
N ASP A 5 -0.31 -25.26 -19.86
CA ASP A 5 -1.70 -24.80 -19.99
C ASP A 5 -1.82 -23.28 -19.83
N GLN A 6 -1.02 -22.71 -18.94
CA GLN A 6 -0.94 -21.25 -18.76
C GLN A 6 -0.40 -20.56 -20.01
N ILE A 7 0.63 -21.12 -20.64
CA ILE A 7 1.22 -20.56 -21.86
C ILE A 7 0.29 -20.74 -23.06
N ARG A 8 -0.40 -21.88 -23.21
CA ARG A 8 -1.42 -22.07 -24.25
C ARG A 8 -2.54 -21.04 -24.15
N LEU A 9 -2.98 -20.72 -22.93
CA LEU A 9 -3.97 -19.68 -22.69
C LEU A 9 -3.39 -18.28 -22.94
N LYS A 10 -2.13 -18.03 -22.57
CA LYS A 10 -1.44 -16.74 -22.69
C LYS A 10 -0.89 -16.44 -24.09
N LEU A 11 -0.62 -17.44 -24.93
CA LEU A 11 -0.31 -17.23 -26.36
C LEU A 11 -1.49 -16.60 -27.16
N GLN A 12 -2.68 -16.61 -26.59
CA GLN A 12 -3.84 -15.87 -27.09
C GLN A 12 -3.98 -14.47 -26.49
N LEU A 13 -3.17 -14.13 -25.46
CA LEU A 13 -3.17 -12.86 -24.73
C LEU A 13 -1.88 -12.10 -25.05
N LYS A 14 -1.92 -10.77 -24.96
CA LYS A 14 -0.75 -9.90 -25.11
C LYS A 14 0.33 -10.20 -24.06
N GLU A 15 1.58 -9.82 -24.34
CA GLU A 15 2.59 -9.65 -23.29
C GLU A 15 2.01 -8.86 -22.12
N ASN A 16 2.35 -9.25 -20.93
CA ASN A 16 1.96 -8.56 -19.71
C ASN A 16 3.17 -8.48 -18.75
N SER A 17 2.98 -7.91 -17.58
CA SER A 17 4.02 -7.80 -16.56
C SER A 17 4.63 -9.14 -16.10
N GLU A 18 3.96 -10.28 -16.39
CA GLU A 18 4.36 -11.62 -15.94
C GLU A 18 4.94 -12.51 -17.04
N VAL A 19 4.74 -12.20 -18.31
CA VAL A 19 5.19 -13.05 -19.44
C VAL A 19 5.93 -12.23 -20.47
N GLU A 20 7.12 -12.71 -20.81
CA GLU A 20 7.99 -12.14 -21.82
C GLU A 20 8.25 -13.15 -22.94
N TYR A 21 7.96 -12.79 -24.18
CA TYR A 21 8.22 -13.64 -25.35
C TYR A 21 9.48 -13.19 -26.08
N LYS A 22 10.31 -14.17 -26.49
CA LYS A 22 11.52 -13.88 -27.24
C LYS A 22 11.68 -14.80 -28.43
N SER A 23 11.97 -14.20 -29.59
CA SER A 23 12.39 -14.94 -30.78
C SER A 23 13.76 -15.57 -30.53
N ALA A 24 13.92 -16.82 -30.92
CA ALA A 24 15.14 -17.58 -30.73
C ALA A 24 15.53 -18.42 -31.96
N ALA A 25 14.88 -18.28 -33.11
CA ALA A 25 15.23 -18.97 -34.35
C ALA A 25 16.64 -18.60 -34.85
N GLY A 26 17.08 -17.36 -34.63
CA GLY A 26 18.40 -16.85 -35.02
C GLY A 26 19.54 -17.14 -34.03
N GLY A 27 19.24 -17.72 -32.87
CA GLY A 27 20.18 -17.99 -31.77
C GLY A 27 19.57 -17.65 -30.42
N PHE A 28 20.24 -18.06 -29.36
CA PHE A 28 19.85 -17.72 -27.99
C PHE A 28 19.98 -16.20 -27.77
N PRO A 29 18.92 -15.47 -27.43
CA PRO A 29 18.94 -14.00 -27.29
C PRO A 29 19.55 -13.58 -25.95
N LYS A 30 20.85 -13.86 -25.76
CA LYS A 30 21.55 -13.81 -24.47
C LYS A 30 21.37 -12.50 -23.73
N ALA A 31 21.64 -11.37 -24.38
CA ALA A 31 21.60 -10.06 -23.72
C ALA A 31 20.17 -9.67 -23.26
N GLU A 32 19.18 -9.93 -24.11
CA GLU A 32 17.78 -9.62 -23.81
C GLU A 32 17.21 -10.58 -22.76
N PHE A 33 17.55 -11.87 -22.86
CA PHE A 33 17.15 -12.88 -21.90
C PHE A 33 17.61 -12.53 -20.47
N TRP A 34 18.90 -12.28 -20.29
CA TRP A 34 19.44 -11.98 -18.96
C TRP A 34 18.95 -10.65 -18.40
N ARG A 35 18.69 -9.65 -19.27
CA ARG A 35 18.06 -8.39 -18.84
C ARG A 35 16.66 -8.65 -18.28
N SER A 36 15.81 -9.39 -19.01
CA SER A 36 14.47 -9.74 -18.54
C SER A 36 14.51 -10.66 -17.32
N PHE A 37 15.48 -11.58 -17.24
CA PHE A 37 15.73 -12.40 -16.04
C PHE A 37 15.97 -11.53 -14.80
N SER A 38 16.91 -10.57 -14.88
CA SER A 38 17.18 -9.64 -13.78
C SER A 38 15.94 -8.83 -13.43
N ALA A 39 15.25 -8.31 -14.43
CA ALA A 39 14.06 -7.47 -14.22
C ALA A 39 12.91 -8.23 -13.53
N LEU A 40 12.59 -9.42 -13.98
CA LEU A 40 11.56 -10.26 -13.38
C LEU A 40 11.95 -10.70 -11.96
N ALA A 41 13.18 -11.17 -11.76
CA ALA A 41 13.66 -11.63 -10.45
C ALA A 41 13.65 -10.52 -9.38
N ASN A 42 13.95 -9.28 -9.75
CA ASN A 42 13.93 -8.13 -8.83
C ASN A 42 12.52 -7.53 -8.63
N THR A 43 11.50 -8.04 -9.33
CA THR A 43 10.12 -7.53 -9.23
C THR A 43 9.19 -8.63 -8.68
N ASN A 44 8.28 -9.15 -9.48
CA ASN A 44 7.28 -10.13 -9.02
C ASN A 44 7.53 -11.54 -9.57
N GLY A 45 8.68 -11.77 -10.22
CA GLY A 45 8.89 -12.98 -10.99
C GLY A 45 8.14 -12.94 -12.32
N GLY A 46 8.05 -14.11 -12.97
CA GLY A 46 7.34 -14.24 -14.24
C GLY A 46 7.88 -15.36 -15.11
N THR A 47 7.51 -15.39 -16.36
CA THR A 47 7.91 -16.44 -17.31
C THR A 47 8.53 -15.83 -18.57
N ILE A 48 9.74 -16.28 -18.94
CA ILE A 48 10.35 -15.97 -20.24
C ILE A 48 10.13 -17.16 -21.16
N VAL A 49 9.58 -16.94 -22.34
CA VAL A 49 9.31 -17.99 -23.34
C VAL A 49 10.14 -17.74 -24.58
N LEU A 50 11.05 -18.65 -24.89
CA LEU A 50 11.84 -18.65 -26.13
C LEU A 50 11.11 -19.41 -27.22
N GLY A 51 11.29 -18.94 -28.47
CA GLY A 51 10.69 -19.55 -29.67
C GLY A 51 9.36 -18.94 -30.05
N VAL A 52 9.08 -17.72 -29.59
CA VAL A 52 7.90 -16.96 -29.97
C VAL A 52 8.34 -15.66 -30.64
N LYS A 53 7.77 -15.38 -31.80
CA LYS A 53 7.98 -14.15 -32.57
C LYS A 53 6.73 -13.30 -32.54
N GLU A 54 6.89 -12.04 -32.22
CA GLU A 54 5.85 -11.04 -32.39
C GLU A 54 5.87 -10.46 -33.81
N LYS A 55 4.70 -10.43 -34.46
CA LYS A 55 4.47 -9.73 -35.71
C LYS A 55 3.07 -9.11 -35.72
N ASN A 56 3.00 -7.79 -35.84
CA ASN A 56 1.72 -7.05 -35.84
C ASN A 56 0.84 -7.36 -34.61
N HIS A 57 1.41 -7.35 -33.41
CA HIS A 57 0.74 -7.70 -32.17
C HIS A 57 0.15 -9.12 -32.12
N LYS A 58 0.68 -10.02 -32.95
CA LYS A 58 0.37 -11.45 -32.90
C LYS A 58 1.62 -12.24 -32.56
N PHE A 59 1.49 -13.11 -31.58
CA PHE A 59 2.53 -14.02 -31.13
C PHE A 59 2.41 -15.35 -31.88
N THR A 60 3.46 -15.77 -32.54
CA THR A 60 3.50 -17.01 -33.34
C THR A 60 4.74 -17.81 -32.99
N PRO A 61 4.67 -19.16 -32.92
CA PRO A 61 5.85 -20.00 -32.75
C PRO A 61 6.92 -19.69 -33.80
N ASP A 62 8.19 -19.67 -33.37
CA ASP A 62 9.35 -19.21 -34.14
C ASP A 62 10.14 -20.37 -34.80
N GLY A 63 9.63 -21.60 -34.71
CA GLY A 63 10.20 -22.75 -35.37
C GLY A 63 11.39 -23.40 -34.67
N LEU A 64 11.43 -23.41 -33.34
CA LEU A 64 12.48 -24.15 -32.62
C LEU A 64 12.35 -25.66 -32.84
N SER A 65 13.48 -26.32 -33.15
CA SER A 65 13.58 -27.78 -33.17
C SER A 65 13.95 -28.31 -31.76
N GLU A 66 13.73 -29.61 -31.54
CA GLU A 66 14.12 -30.29 -30.32
C GLU A 66 15.62 -30.15 -30.02
N GLU A 67 16.45 -30.21 -31.05
CA GLU A 67 17.90 -30.03 -30.93
C GLU A 67 18.29 -28.61 -30.46
N LEU A 68 17.61 -27.59 -31.00
CA LEU A 68 17.83 -26.21 -30.58
C LEU A 68 17.40 -25.98 -29.13
N VAL A 69 16.29 -26.56 -28.71
CA VAL A 69 15.81 -26.49 -27.33
C VAL A 69 16.83 -27.11 -26.37
N ALA A 70 17.32 -28.31 -26.66
CA ALA A 70 18.37 -28.97 -25.87
C ALA A 70 19.65 -28.12 -25.80
N LYS A 71 20.08 -27.54 -26.95
CA LYS A 71 21.22 -26.63 -27.00
C LYS A 71 21.03 -25.39 -26.15
N TYR A 72 19.86 -24.74 -26.21
CA TYR A 72 19.59 -23.51 -25.46
C TYR A 72 19.42 -23.77 -23.96
N ARG A 73 18.85 -24.91 -23.56
CA ARG A 73 18.82 -25.35 -22.16
C ARG A 73 20.21 -25.52 -21.59
N LYS A 74 21.11 -26.17 -22.34
CA LYS A 74 22.52 -26.28 -21.93
C LYS A 74 23.20 -24.92 -21.84
N GLN A 75 23.03 -24.07 -22.86
CA GLN A 75 23.62 -22.73 -22.85
C GLN A 75 23.08 -21.86 -21.67
N PHE A 76 21.82 -21.99 -21.32
CA PHE A 76 21.26 -21.32 -20.14
C PHE A 76 22.01 -21.74 -18.88
N TRP A 77 22.22 -23.05 -18.65
CA TRP A 77 22.92 -23.53 -17.45
C TRP A 77 24.39 -23.10 -17.43
N ASP A 78 25.08 -23.13 -18.55
CA ASP A 78 26.45 -22.64 -18.67
C ASP A 78 26.54 -21.14 -18.33
N ASP A 79 25.60 -20.33 -18.80
CA ASP A 79 25.53 -18.91 -18.53
C ASP A 79 25.08 -18.61 -17.10
N ALA A 80 24.11 -19.33 -16.54
CA ALA A 80 23.58 -19.16 -15.18
C ALA A 80 24.67 -19.38 -14.10
N HIS A 81 25.60 -20.28 -14.35
CA HIS A 81 26.73 -20.52 -13.45
C HIS A 81 27.93 -19.60 -13.73
N ASN A 82 27.85 -18.73 -14.73
CA ASN A 82 28.86 -17.74 -15.02
C ASN A 82 28.52 -16.39 -14.39
N ARG A 83 29.23 -16.00 -13.33
CA ARG A 83 29.04 -14.73 -12.62
C ARG A 83 29.21 -13.47 -13.48
N SER A 84 29.82 -13.61 -14.68
CA SER A 84 29.85 -12.51 -15.64
C SER A 84 28.54 -12.36 -16.41
N CYS A 85 27.61 -13.30 -16.30
CA CYS A 85 26.27 -13.23 -16.88
C CYS A 85 25.24 -12.84 -15.84
N VAL A 86 25.21 -13.52 -14.71
CA VAL A 86 24.29 -13.23 -13.58
C VAL A 86 24.99 -13.57 -12.27
N ASN A 87 24.74 -12.78 -11.22
CA ASN A 87 25.39 -12.97 -9.92
C ASN A 87 24.90 -14.21 -9.16
N ILE A 88 23.64 -14.60 -9.32
CA ILE A 88 22.99 -15.72 -8.62
C ILE A 88 22.13 -16.52 -9.60
N PRO A 89 22.34 -17.84 -9.73
CA PRO A 89 21.45 -18.73 -10.47
C PRO A 89 20.22 -19.05 -9.60
N LEU A 90 19.06 -18.49 -9.93
CA LEU A 90 17.83 -18.66 -9.13
C LEU A 90 17.05 -19.92 -9.49
N LEU A 91 17.16 -20.40 -10.74
CA LEU A 91 16.34 -21.48 -11.26
C LEU A 91 16.86 -22.86 -10.87
N VAL A 92 15.93 -23.80 -10.74
CA VAL A 92 16.17 -25.23 -10.68
C VAL A 92 15.62 -25.90 -11.95
N GLU A 93 15.91 -27.18 -12.17
CA GLU A 93 15.51 -27.88 -13.40
C GLU A 93 13.99 -27.89 -13.64
N SER A 94 13.20 -27.96 -12.57
CA SER A 94 11.72 -27.92 -12.65
C SER A 94 11.15 -26.57 -13.09
N ASP A 95 11.96 -25.52 -13.11
CA ASP A 95 11.55 -24.18 -13.57
C ASP A 95 11.67 -23.99 -15.07
N ILE A 96 12.21 -25.00 -15.78
CA ILE A 96 12.41 -24.96 -17.24
C ILE A 96 11.55 -26.05 -17.87
N GLU A 97 10.60 -25.63 -18.71
CA GLU A 97 9.67 -26.52 -19.39
C GLU A 97 9.82 -26.44 -20.92
N GLU A 98 9.87 -27.62 -21.56
CA GLU A 98 9.85 -27.77 -23.01
C GLU A 98 8.40 -28.03 -23.48
N ILE A 99 7.88 -27.18 -24.35
CA ILE A 99 6.48 -27.23 -24.79
C ILE A 99 6.43 -27.52 -26.28
N LYS A 100 5.83 -28.65 -26.65
CA LYS A 100 5.58 -28.98 -28.06
C LYS A 100 4.26 -28.35 -28.51
N THR A 101 4.30 -27.57 -29.59
CA THR A 101 3.12 -26.95 -30.18
C THR A 101 2.39 -27.93 -31.10
N ASP A 102 1.12 -27.65 -31.41
CA ASP A 102 0.32 -28.47 -32.33
C ASP A 102 0.94 -28.52 -33.76
N GLY A 103 1.74 -27.50 -34.12
CA GLY A 103 2.51 -27.47 -35.37
C GLY A 103 3.82 -28.27 -35.36
N GLY A 104 4.10 -29.02 -34.29
CA GLY A 104 5.33 -29.83 -34.13
C GLY A 104 6.60 -29.04 -33.81
N GLN A 105 6.49 -27.74 -33.62
CA GLN A 105 7.57 -26.86 -33.14
C GLN A 105 7.66 -26.88 -31.62
N TYR A 106 8.78 -26.43 -31.07
CA TYR A 106 9.00 -26.38 -29.64
C TYR A 106 9.11 -24.94 -29.14
N LEU A 107 8.73 -24.74 -27.89
CA LEU A 107 8.97 -23.54 -27.09
C LEU A 107 9.76 -23.95 -25.85
N LEU A 108 10.58 -23.04 -25.33
CA LEU A 108 11.31 -23.25 -24.08
C LEU A 108 10.94 -22.16 -23.09
N ALA A 109 10.25 -22.55 -22.03
CA ALA A 109 9.74 -21.65 -21.01
C ALA A 109 10.61 -21.71 -19.74
N PHE A 110 10.92 -20.55 -19.19
CA PHE A 110 11.67 -20.36 -17.95
C PHE A 110 10.80 -19.61 -16.94
N ARG A 111 10.45 -20.27 -15.86
CA ARG A 111 9.73 -19.63 -14.75
C ARG A 111 10.72 -18.97 -13.81
N ILE A 112 10.80 -17.65 -13.86
CA ILE A 112 11.69 -16.84 -13.04
C ILE A 112 10.97 -16.53 -11.72
N PRO A 113 11.43 -17.04 -10.57
CA PRO A 113 10.83 -16.68 -9.29
C PRO A 113 11.18 -15.23 -8.93
N ARG A 114 10.32 -14.57 -8.14
CA ARG A 114 10.72 -13.37 -7.42
C ARG A 114 11.87 -13.75 -6.49
N ALA A 115 13.00 -13.08 -6.62
CA ALA A 115 14.12 -13.30 -5.71
C ALA A 115 13.73 -12.88 -4.28
N GLN A 116 14.10 -13.70 -3.31
CA GLN A 116 13.97 -13.32 -1.91
C GLN A 116 14.76 -12.03 -1.64
N TYR A 117 14.30 -11.22 -0.69
CA TYR A 117 14.86 -9.90 -0.44
C TYR A 117 16.36 -9.94 -0.05
N ASP A 118 16.80 -11.02 0.60
CA ASP A 118 18.19 -11.26 1.02
C ASP A 118 19.13 -11.68 -0.13
N LEU A 119 18.56 -12.07 -1.29
CA LEU A 119 19.30 -12.38 -2.51
C LEU A 119 19.36 -11.20 -3.49
N ARG A 120 18.53 -10.18 -3.31
CA ARG A 120 18.50 -9.00 -4.18
C ARG A 120 19.63 -8.02 -3.86
N PRO A 121 20.20 -7.32 -4.86
CA PRO A 121 19.79 -7.29 -6.26
C PRO A 121 20.29 -8.49 -7.07
N ILE A 122 19.43 -9.01 -7.95
CA ILE A 122 19.87 -9.91 -9.02
C ILE A 122 20.37 -9.05 -10.16
N HIS A 123 21.66 -9.08 -10.41
CA HIS A 123 22.32 -8.22 -11.38
C HIS A 123 23.14 -8.99 -12.39
N LEU A 124 23.34 -8.39 -13.55
CA LEU A 124 24.19 -8.90 -14.61
C LEU A 124 25.64 -8.44 -14.36
N THR A 125 26.58 -9.15 -14.95
CA THR A 125 28.01 -8.84 -14.79
C THR A 125 28.52 -8.92 -13.34
N LEU A 126 29.70 -8.38 -13.10
CA LEU A 126 30.35 -8.41 -11.78
C LEU A 126 29.97 -7.22 -10.88
N THR A 127 29.25 -6.25 -11.43
CA THR A 127 28.88 -5.02 -10.70
C THR A 127 27.37 -4.78 -10.78
N PRO A 128 26.70 -4.44 -9.66
CA PRO A 128 25.25 -4.20 -9.67
C PRO A 128 24.85 -2.87 -10.32
N PHE A 129 25.67 -1.82 -10.13
CA PHE A 129 25.37 -0.49 -10.64
C PHE A 129 25.48 -0.45 -12.17
N GLY A 130 24.42 0.01 -12.83
CA GLY A 130 24.30 -0.01 -14.29
C GLY A 130 23.94 -1.36 -14.90
N HIS A 131 23.73 -2.42 -14.09
CA HIS A 131 23.49 -3.80 -14.55
C HIS A 131 22.37 -4.52 -13.79
N THR A 132 21.56 -3.79 -13.01
CA THR A 132 20.38 -4.30 -12.30
C THR A 132 19.13 -3.74 -12.94
N TYR A 133 18.15 -4.60 -13.19
CA TYR A 133 16.92 -4.22 -13.87
C TYR A 133 15.68 -4.54 -13.01
N LYS A 134 14.62 -3.76 -13.19
CA LYS A 134 13.28 -3.99 -12.66
C LYS A 134 12.25 -4.00 -13.78
N ARG A 135 11.23 -4.84 -13.64
CA ARG A 135 10.07 -4.87 -14.53
C ARG A 135 9.08 -3.79 -14.12
N ARG A 136 8.66 -2.96 -15.06
CA ARG A 136 7.59 -1.98 -14.88
C ARG A 136 6.67 -2.08 -16.07
N ASP A 137 5.44 -2.49 -15.84
CA ASP A 137 4.49 -2.82 -16.90
C ASP A 137 5.06 -3.88 -17.85
N GLU A 138 5.18 -3.62 -19.14
CA GLU A 138 5.74 -4.53 -20.15
C GLU A 138 7.26 -4.32 -20.38
N GLY A 139 7.90 -3.38 -19.67
CA GLY A 139 9.29 -2.99 -19.91
C GLY A 139 10.31 -3.36 -18.83
N ASP A 140 11.54 -3.66 -19.26
CA ASP A 140 12.69 -3.89 -18.40
C ASP A 140 13.51 -2.61 -18.28
N TYR A 141 13.51 -1.98 -17.09
CA TYR A 141 14.16 -0.70 -16.84
C TYR A 141 15.36 -0.85 -15.89
N LEU A 142 16.39 -0.07 -16.18
CA LEU A 142 17.57 -0.02 -15.34
C LEU A 142 17.21 0.60 -13.97
N CYS A 143 17.64 -0.06 -12.89
CA CYS A 143 17.49 0.48 -11.55
C CYS A 143 18.39 1.69 -11.33
N SER A 144 17.91 2.66 -10.56
CA SER A 144 18.73 3.74 -10.05
C SER A 144 19.71 3.23 -8.97
N ASP A 145 20.76 4.00 -8.71
CA ASP A 145 21.71 3.68 -7.65
C ASP A 145 21.05 3.59 -6.27
N ASP A 146 20.03 4.41 -6.03
CA ASP A 146 19.32 4.43 -4.75
C ASP A 146 18.44 3.17 -4.58
N GLU A 147 17.79 2.69 -5.65
CA GLU A 147 17.07 1.40 -5.62
C GLU A 147 18.02 0.22 -5.32
N ILE A 148 19.22 0.22 -5.92
CA ILE A 148 20.23 -0.81 -5.69
C ILE A 148 20.73 -0.78 -4.23
N LYS A 149 21.02 0.42 -3.70
CA LYS A 149 21.42 0.61 -2.29
C LYS A 149 20.34 0.11 -1.34
N GLN A 150 19.04 0.39 -1.67
CA GLN A 150 17.92 -0.09 -0.87
C GLN A 150 17.82 -1.61 -0.88
N MET A 151 17.99 -2.27 -2.03
CA MET A 151 18.00 -3.73 -2.11
C MET A 151 19.11 -4.33 -1.22
N TYR A 152 20.31 -3.74 -1.21
CA TYR A 152 21.39 -4.17 -0.30
C TYR A 152 21.07 -3.89 1.17
N SER A 153 20.44 -2.76 1.48
CA SER A 153 20.00 -2.47 2.84
C SER A 153 19.00 -3.52 3.33
N ASP A 154 18.01 -3.85 2.49
CA ASP A 154 17.01 -4.87 2.78
C ASP A 154 17.66 -6.26 2.94
N ALA A 155 18.61 -6.63 2.08
CA ALA A 155 19.34 -7.89 2.16
C ALA A 155 20.17 -8.03 3.45
N ASN A 156 20.70 -6.94 3.96
CA ASN A 156 21.48 -6.93 5.21
C ASN A 156 20.61 -6.94 6.47
N ASN A 157 19.31 -6.76 6.35
CA ASN A 157 18.40 -6.58 7.48
C ASN A 157 18.38 -7.77 8.46
N MET A 158 18.66 -8.98 8.01
CA MET A 158 18.79 -10.16 8.89
C MET A 158 20.00 -10.10 9.83
N ARG A 159 21.08 -9.39 9.46
CA ARG A 159 22.31 -9.29 10.24
C ARG A 159 22.38 -8.03 11.08
N ALA A 160 21.94 -6.90 10.53
CA ALA A 160 21.91 -5.60 11.19
C ALA A 160 20.86 -4.73 10.50
N SER A 161 19.66 -4.66 11.08
CA SER A 161 18.59 -3.80 10.54
C SER A 161 19.03 -2.34 10.51
N ALA A 162 18.60 -1.60 9.49
CA ALA A 162 18.94 -0.19 9.32
C ALA A 162 18.55 0.64 10.56
N ASP A 163 17.42 0.33 11.18
CA ASP A 163 16.92 1.00 12.38
C ASP A 163 17.73 0.70 13.64
N SER A 164 18.53 -0.39 13.64
CA SER A 164 19.42 -0.75 14.76
C SER A 164 20.80 -0.09 14.69
N ARG A 165 21.10 0.67 13.61
CA ARG A 165 22.37 1.39 13.44
C ARG A 165 22.57 2.43 14.54
N ILE A 166 23.78 2.44 15.15
CA ILE A 166 24.16 3.42 16.17
C ILE A 166 24.54 4.73 15.48
N LEU A 167 23.96 5.82 15.96
CA LEU A 167 24.26 7.18 15.53
C LEU A 167 25.42 7.75 16.34
N ARG A 168 26.38 8.39 15.67
CA ARG A 168 27.58 8.94 16.33
C ARG A 168 27.32 10.37 16.76
N GLY A 169 27.74 10.72 17.98
CA GLY A 169 27.64 12.07 18.49
C GLY A 169 26.27 12.47 19.06
N TYR A 170 25.29 11.56 19.04
CA TYR A 170 23.97 11.81 19.61
C TYR A 170 23.96 11.51 21.11
N SER A 171 23.22 12.34 21.85
CA SER A 171 23.11 12.31 23.31
C SER A 171 21.66 12.37 23.78
N MET A 172 21.43 12.43 25.09
CA MET A 172 20.11 12.68 25.67
C MET A 172 19.55 14.07 25.28
N ASP A 173 20.41 15.01 24.89
CA ASP A 173 19.98 16.34 24.42
C ASP A 173 19.23 16.28 23.08
N ASP A 174 19.42 15.21 22.31
CA ASP A 174 18.74 14.96 21.04
C ASP A 174 17.36 14.31 21.22
N ILE A 175 17.04 13.84 22.43
CA ILE A 175 15.79 13.20 22.76
C ILE A 175 14.76 14.23 23.24
N ASP A 176 13.53 14.09 22.77
CA ASP A 176 12.36 14.77 23.32
C ASP A 176 11.89 14.04 24.58
N ILE A 177 12.36 14.52 25.73
CA ILE A 177 12.05 13.92 27.03
C ILE A 177 10.54 13.82 27.32
N PRO A 178 9.71 14.83 26.98
CA PRO A 178 8.25 14.70 27.08
C PRO A 178 7.69 13.50 26.33
N THR A 179 8.14 13.25 25.10
CA THR A 179 7.74 12.08 24.30
C THR A 179 8.17 10.78 24.98
N LEU A 180 9.41 10.68 25.45
CA LEU A 180 9.90 9.50 26.15
C LEU A 180 9.05 9.21 27.41
N HIS A 181 8.76 10.22 28.20
CA HIS A 181 7.94 10.05 29.41
C HIS A 181 6.48 9.70 29.09
N GLN A 182 5.93 10.20 27.96
CA GLN A 182 4.61 9.80 27.49
C GLN A 182 4.58 8.32 27.09
N TYR A 183 5.61 7.85 26.39
CA TYR A 183 5.75 6.44 26.03
C TYR A 183 5.91 5.56 27.28
N ARG A 184 6.74 5.95 28.24
CA ARG A 184 6.91 5.22 29.50
C ARG A 184 5.59 5.08 30.26
N ARG A 185 4.82 6.16 30.38
CA ARG A 185 3.47 6.10 31.00
C ARG A 185 2.55 5.12 30.30
N ALA A 186 2.55 5.11 28.95
CA ALA A 186 1.75 4.14 28.19
C ALA A 186 2.22 2.70 28.42
N TYR A 187 3.54 2.49 28.53
CA TYR A 187 4.13 1.21 28.91
C TYR A 187 3.72 0.76 30.32
N ASP A 188 3.81 1.65 31.30
CA ASP A 188 3.49 1.38 32.71
C ASP A 188 2.01 0.99 32.88
N ILE A 189 1.10 1.68 32.20
CA ILE A 189 -0.34 1.33 32.17
C ILE A 189 -0.57 -0.06 31.60
N LYS A 190 0.18 -0.44 30.58
CA LYS A 190 0.05 -1.76 29.92
C LYS A 190 0.66 -2.89 30.75
N HIS A 191 1.70 -2.59 31.53
CA HIS A 191 2.54 -3.56 32.23
C HIS A 191 2.66 -3.19 33.72
N GLU A 192 1.51 -3.18 34.43
CA GLU A 192 1.47 -2.88 35.87
C GLU A 192 2.48 -3.73 36.65
N ASN A 193 3.22 -3.10 37.56
CA ASN A 193 4.24 -3.73 38.42
C ASN A 193 5.39 -4.44 37.67
N HIS A 194 5.65 -4.10 36.40
CA HIS A 194 6.78 -4.66 35.69
C HIS A 194 8.10 -4.02 36.18
N PRO A 195 9.19 -4.79 36.39
CA PRO A 195 10.45 -4.25 36.92
C PRO A 195 11.07 -3.11 36.10
N TRP A 196 10.70 -2.96 34.83
CA TRP A 196 11.23 -1.90 33.95
C TRP A 196 10.61 -0.52 34.25
N THR A 197 9.50 -0.45 34.95
CA THR A 197 8.85 0.81 35.32
C THR A 197 9.73 1.63 36.28
N GLU A 198 10.57 0.98 37.07
CA GLU A 198 11.49 1.61 38.07
C GLU A 198 12.85 2.00 37.48
N LEU A 199 13.14 1.64 36.23
CA LEU A 199 14.43 1.95 35.61
C LEU A 199 14.56 3.44 35.28
N ASP A 200 15.80 3.95 35.33
CA ASP A 200 16.10 5.27 34.78
C ASP A 200 15.90 5.30 33.26
N ASP A 201 15.82 6.50 32.67
CA ASP A 201 15.53 6.69 31.27
C ASP A 201 16.56 6.01 30.34
N LYS A 202 17.86 6.14 30.68
CA LYS A 202 18.92 5.53 29.85
C LYS A 202 18.79 4.01 29.83
N ARG A 203 18.59 3.41 31.01
CA ARG A 203 18.46 1.97 31.13
C ARG A 203 17.19 1.43 30.45
N PHE A 204 16.10 2.18 30.56
CA PHE A 204 14.87 1.85 29.85
C PHE A 204 15.08 1.89 28.34
N LEU A 205 15.73 2.95 27.81
CA LEU A 205 16.07 3.09 26.39
C LEU A 205 16.98 1.97 25.89
N GLU A 206 17.93 1.48 26.71
CA GLU A 206 18.76 0.32 26.36
C GLU A 206 17.92 -0.95 26.18
N ILE A 207 16.98 -1.21 27.10
CA ILE A 207 16.16 -2.43 27.06
C ILE A 207 15.22 -2.46 25.86
N ILE A 208 14.59 -1.33 25.53
CA ILE A 208 13.71 -1.26 24.37
C ILE A 208 14.48 -1.23 23.06
N GLY A 209 15.79 -0.98 23.09
CA GLY A 209 16.68 -0.95 21.92
C GLY A 209 16.87 0.43 21.29
N ALA A 210 16.35 1.50 21.92
CA ALA A 210 16.56 2.88 21.50
C ALA A 210 18.00 3.35 21.71
N TYR A 211 18.70 2.77 22.68
CA TYR A 211 20.12 2.93 22.94
C TYR A 211 20.78 1.56 22.98
N ARG A 212 21.97 1.41 22.42
CA ARG A 212 22.68 0.12 22.46
C ARG A 212 24.21 0.30 22.48
N LYS A 213 24.88 -0.77 22.90
CA LYS A 213 26.32 -0.93 22.77
C LYS A 213 26.64 -2.02 21.75
N ASP A 214 27.42 -1.69 20.75
CA ASP A 214 28.01 -2.66 19.82
C ASP A 214 29.16 -3.39 20.53
N ARG A 215 29.02 -4.71 20.65
CA ARG A 215 30.00 -5.54 21.34
C ARG A 215 31.31 -5.70 20.57
N ALA A 216 31.26 -5.61 19.22
CA ALA A 216 32.43 -5.77 18.37
C ALA A 216 33.33 -4.52 18.40
N THR A 217 32.72 -3.34 18.35
CA THR A 217 33.45 -2.06 18.29
C THR A 217 33.52 -1.34 19.63
N SER A 218 32.78 -1.80 20.64
CA SER A 218 32.56 -1.12 21.92
C SER A 218 31.91 0.27 21.79
N THR A 219 31.45 0.64 20.61
CA THR A 219 30.69 1.88 20.36
C THR A 219 29.32 1.78 21.01
N GLU A 220 28.90 2.81 21.74
CA GLU A 220 27.56 2.90 22.28
C GLU A 220 26.89 4.22 21.89
N GLY A 221 25.57 4.21 21.78
CA GLY A 221 24.81 5.39 21.40
C GLY A 221 23.36 5.08 21.05
N PHE A 222 22.64 6.13 20.69
CA PHE A 222 21.27 6.03 20.20
C PHE A 222 21.23 5.29 18.88
N THR A 223 20.21 4.47 18.70
CA THR A 223 19.91 3.83 17.42
C THR A 223 19.05 4.74 16.55
N VAL A 224 19.04 4.50 15.24
CA VAL A 224 18.12 5.18 14.32
C VAL A 224 16.67 5.01 14.80
N ALA A 225 16.30 3.80 15.26
CA ALA A 225 14.98 3.56 15.85
C ALA A 225 14.69 4.44 17.05
N GLY A 226 15.66 4.59 17.96
CA GLY A 226 15.52 5.44 19.13
C GLY A 226 15.29 6.91 18.77
N MET A 227 16.03 7.41 17.78
CA MET A 227 15.86 8.77 17.28
C MET A 227 14.53 8.94 16.57
N LEU A 228 14.14 8.04 15.69
CA LEU A 228 12.85 8.10 15.00
C LEU A 228 11.67 8.07 15.98
N MET A 229 11.75 7.30 17.07
CA MET A 229 10.67 7.18 18.05
C MET A 229 10.60 8.34 19.06
N PHE A 230 11.75 8.89 19.47
CA PHE A 230 11.83 9.82 20.60
C PHE A 230 12.66 11.08 20.33
N GLY A 231 13.29 11.18 19.17
CA GLY A 231 14.18 12.28 18.85
C GLY A 231 13.46 13.62 18.66
N LYS A 232 14.22 14.70 18.81
CA LYS A 232 13.81 16.02 18.37
C LYS A 232 13.84 16.08 16.84
N THR A 233 12.96 16.86 16.24
CA THR A 233 12.83 16.98 14.78
C THR A 233 14.16 17.28 14.09
N ASN A 234 14.94 18.23 14.60
CA ASN A 234 16.22 18.58 14.01
C ASN A 234 17.25 17.44 14.08
N SER A 235 17.24 16.66 15.16
CA SER A 235 18.14 15.52 15.31
C SER A 235 17.74 14.34 14.42
N ILE A 236 16.43 14.14 14.16
CA ILE A 236 15.95 13.12 13.22
C ILE A 236 16.33 13.50 11.79
N THR A 237 16.17 14.78 11.40
CA THR A 237 16.43 15.26 10.03
C THR A 237 17.90 15.59 9.78
N ASP A 238 18.79 15.33 10.71
CA ASP A 238 20.23 15.40 10.51
C ASP A 238 20.69 14.37 9.44
N PRO A 239 21.68 14.72 8.57
CA PRO A 239 22.21 13.82 7.55
C PRO A 239 22.70 12.44 8.07
N GLU A 240 23.16 12.37 9.33
CA GLU A 240 23.58 11.12 9.96
C GLU A 240 22.41 10.21 10.37
N CYS A 241 21.17 10.73 10.45
CA CYS A 241 19.99 9.95 10.82
C CYS A 241 19.06 9.72 9.62
N CYS A 242 18.02 10.51 9.46
CA CYS A 242 16.98 10.35 8.43
C CYS A 242 16.62 11.72 7.83
N GLN A 243 17.50 12.26 7.01
CA GLN A 243 17.42 13.63 6.48
C GLN A 243 16.09 13.97 5.79
N GLU A 244 15.51 13.01 5.09
CA GLU A 244 14.26 13.18 4.33
C GLU A 244 13.00 12.83 5.17
N PHE A 245 13.14 12.62 6.48
CA PHE A 245 12.02 12.23 7.33
C PHE A 245 10.97 13.34 7.43
N PHE A 246 9.78 13.06 6.90
CA PHE A 246 8.66 14.01 6.89
C PHE A 246 7.34 13.25 6.96
N PRO A 247 6.79 12.99 8.17
CA PRO A 247 5.47 12.38 8.33
C PRO A 247 4.37 13.42 8.06
N ASP A 248 3.38 13.07 7.25
CA ASP A 248 2.31 13.97 6.79
C ASP A 248 0.95 13.28 6.87
N TYR A 249 0.05 13.79 7.72
CA TYR A 249 -1.34 13.41 7.77
C TYR A 249 -2.21 14.48 7.14
N ARG A 250 -3.15 14.09 6.29
CA ARG A 250 -4.02 15.01 5.55
C ARG A 250 -5.45 14.51 5.53
N GLU A 251 -6.41 15.40 5.78
CA GLU A 251 -7.84 15.13 5.63
C GLU A 251 -8.38 15.81 4.38
N HIS A 252 -9.16 15.06 3.60
CA HIS A 252 -9.82 15.49 2.38
C HIS A 252 -11.34 15.31 2.57
N LEU A 253 -11.90 16.10 3.50
CA LEU A 253 -13.29 16.01 3.93
C LEU A 253 -14.12 17.24 3.45
N SER A 254 -13.78 17.79 2.29
CA SER A 254 -14.52 18.87 1.65
C SER A 254 -14.87 18.48 0.22
N ASP A 255 -16.08 18.78 -0.21
CA ASP A 255 -16.51 18.69 -1.60
C ASP A 255 -16.05 19.90 -2.43
N ASP A 256 -15.56 20.95 -1.78
CA ASP A 256 -14.99 22.12 -2.45
C ASP A 256 -13.59 21.82 -2.97
N LEU A 257 -13.43 21.83 -4.28
CA LEU A 257 -12.15 21.59 -4.98
C LEU A 257 -11.06 22.64 -4.68
N GLN A 258 -11.43 23.80 -4.13
CA GLN A 258 -10.50 24.84 -3.70
C GLN A 258 -9.87 24.49 -2.34
N VAL A 259 -10.51 23.65 -1.55
CA VAL A 259 -10.03 23.19 -0.24
C VAL A 259 -9.15 21.97 -0.47
N ARG A 260 -7.84 22.17 -0.46
CA ARG A 260 -6.88 21.09 -0.66
C ARG A 260 -6.84 20.10 0.51
N TRP A 261 -6.96 20.61 1.75
CA TRP A 261 -7.04 19.82 2.99
C TRP A 261 -8.01 20.48 3.97
N THR A 262 -8.82 19.70 4.63
CA THR A 262 -9.69 20.20 5.74
C THR A 262 -8.93 20.20 7.06
N ASN A 263 -7.93 19.31 7.19
CA ASN A 263 -7.00 19.26 8.33
C ASN A 263 -5.66 18.67 7.88
N ARG A 264 -4.57 19.04 8.56
CA ARG A 264 -3.23 18.53 8.27
C ARG A 264 -2.37 18.51 9.53
N ILE A 265 -1.61 17.40 9.74
CA ILE A 265 -0.57 17.28 10.76
C ILE A 265 0.75 16.97 10.07
N TYR A 266 1.71 17.87 10.17
CA TYR A 266 3.02 17.77 9.57
C TYR A 266 4.06 18.46 10.46
N PRO A 267 5.37 18.31 10.22
CA PRO A 267 6.42 19.00 10.98
C PRO A 267 6.37 20.52 10.74
N ASP A 268 5.57 21.23 11.52
CA ASP A 268 5.35 22.67 11.43
C ASP A 268 6.15 23.48 12.50
N GLY A 269 6.95 22.76 13.30
CA GLY A 269 7.75 23.33 14.39
C GLY A 269 6.99 23.57 15.70
N THR A 270 5.70 23.27 15.77
CA THR A 270 4.91 23.39 17.00
C THR A 270 5.01 22.14 17.90
N TRP A 271 5.57 21.06 17.40
CA TRP A 271 5.75 19.77 18.07
C TRP A 271 6.99 19.05 17.53
N GLU A 272 7.52 18.10 18.32
CA GLU A 272 8.61 17.26 17.85
C GLU A 272 8.07 16.11 16.99
N ALA A 273 8.40 16.17 15.70
CA ALA A 273 7.82 15.28 14.68
C ALA A 273 8.50 13.90 14.66
N ASN A 274 8.55 13.23 15.81
CA ASN A 274 8.97 11.83 15.89
C ASN A 274 7.80 10.86 15.66
N LEU A 275 8.09 9.58 15.45
CA LEU A 275 7.07 8.56 15.12
C LEU A 275 6.05 8.38 16.25
N TYR A 276 6.47 8.44 17.51
CA TYR A 276 5.54 8.25 18.62
C TYR A 276 4.55 9.41 18.73
N GLN A 277 5.02 10.66 18.59
CA GLN A 277 4.15 11.83 18.55
C GLN A 277 3.22 11.81 17.33
N PHE A 278 3.75 11.45 16.17
CA PHE A 278 2.92 11.33 14.96
C PHE A 278 1.83 10.28 15.14
N PHE A 279 2.19 9.10 15.64
CA PHE A 279 1.23 8.02 15.89
C PHE A 279 0.13 8.43 16.88
N THR A 280 0.51 9.02 18.02
CA THR A 280 -0.46 9.40 19.08
C THR A 280 -1.36 10.56 18.70
N ARG A 281 -0.90 11.44 17.81
CA ARG A 281 -1.71 12.57 17.29
C ARG A 281 -2.67 12.14 16.18
N VAL A 282 -2.23 11.26 15.29
CA VAL A 282 -3.00 10.89 14.09
C VAL A 282 -4.00 9.76 14.39
N LEU A 283 -3.63 8.77 15.20
CA LEU A 283 -4.51 7.62 15.48
C LEU A 283 -5.91 8.01 15.97
N PRO A 284 -6.10 8.94 16.93
CA PRO A 284 -7.44 9.34 17.36
C PRO A 284 -8.29 9.95 16.24
N LEU A 285 -7.66 10.73 15.33
CA LEU A 285 -8.35 11.33 14.19
C LEU A 285 -8.81 10.27 13.19
N LEU A 286 -7.98 9.27 12.95
CA LEU A 286 -8.34 8.13 12.10
C LEU A 286 -9.46 7.30 12.74
N GLN A 287 -9.38 7.02 14.03
CA GLN A 287 -10.38 6.25 14.76
C GLN A 287 -11.73 6.95 14.83
N HIS A 288 -11.74 8.28 14.89
CA HIS A 288 -12.97 9.07 14.85
C HIS A 288 -13.75 8.91 13.52
N ALA A 289 -13.10 8.45 12.45
CA ALA A 289 -13.77 8.12 11.18
C ALA A 289 -14.60 6.85 11.25
N LEU A 290 -14.34 5.98 12.24
CA LEU A 290 -14.97 4.67 12.33
C LEU A 290 -16.28 4.74 13.11
N PRO A 291 -17.34 4.07 12.65
CA PRO A 291 -18.58 3.97 13.40
C PRO A 291 -18.36 3.15 14.69
N VAL A 292 -18.96 3.61 15.76
CA VAL A 292 -18.96 2.90 17.05
C VAL A 292 -20.39 2.44 17.35
N PRO A 293 -20.76 1.20 16.96
CA PRO A 293 -22.05 0.62 17.32
C PRO A 293 -22.22 0.59 18.84
N PHE A 294 -23.43 0.79 19.31
CA PHE A 294 -23.70 0.64 20.73
C PHE A 294 -23.52 -0.84 21.14
N SER A 295 -22.49 -1.10 21.93
CA SER A 295 -22.27 -2.42 22.55
C SER A 295 -21.77 -2.24 23.97
N LEU A 296 -22.11 -3.19 24.85
CA LEU A 296 -21.62 -3.24 26.23
C LEU A 296 -20.58 -4.36 26.33
N ASP A 297 -19.53 -4.13 27.10
CA ASP A 297 -18.56 -5.16 27.47
C ASP A 297 -19.14 -6.11 28.55
N ASN A 298 -18.34 -7.10 28.98
CA ASN A 298 -18.73 -8.05 30.01
C ASN A 298 -19.04 -7.40 31.37
N ASN A 299 -18.60 -6.17 31.57
CA ASN A 299 -18.83 -5.36 32.78
C ASN A 299 -19.99 -4.37 32.61
N GLN A 300 -20.79 -4.52 31.55
CA GLN A 300 -21.88 -3.61 31.17
C GLN A 300 -21.44 -2.16 30.91
N MET A 301 -20.13 -1.96 30.65
CA MET A 301 -19.58 -0.68 30.22
C MET A 301 -19.65 -0.56 28.71
N ARG A 302 -19.86 0.66 28.20
CA ARG A 302 -19.90 0.91 26.76
C ARG A 302 -18.55 0.56 26.13
N ASN A 303 -18.57 -0.40 25.20
CA ASN A 303 -17.38 -0.72 24.41
C ASN A 303 -17.25 0.28 23.25
N ASN A 304 -16.25 1.15 23.33
CA ASN A 304 -15.95 2.14 22.30
C ASN A 304 -14.89 1.65 21.29
N THR A 305 -14.39 0.42 21.43
CA THR A 305 -13.35 -0.16 20.57
C THR A 305 -13.90 -1.36 19.81
N THR A 306 -14.04 -1.23 18.49
CA THR A 306 -14.46 -2.32 17.60
C THR A 306 -13.26 -3.04 17.01
N THR A 307 -13.49 -4.18 16.35
CA THR A 307 -12.45 -4.91 15.58
C THR A 307 -11.82 -4.01 14.50
N ALA A 308 -12.59 -3.09 13.91
CA ALA A 308 -12.07 -2.09 12.97
C ALA A 308 -11.10 -1.10 13.61
N HIS A 309 -11.31 -0.69 14.86
CA HIS A 309 -10.36 0.17 15.58
C HIS A 309 -9.03 -0.53 15.82
N VAL A 310 -9.07 -1.83 16.15
CA VAL A 310 -7.88 -2.67 16.31
C VAL A 310 -7.16 -2.81 14.97
N ALA A 311 -7.89 -3.14 13.90
CA ALA A 311 -7.36 -3.28 12.55
C ALA A 311 -6.72 -1.99 12.02
N LEU A 312 -7.36 -0.85 12.22
CA LEU A 312 -6.84 0.45 11.81
C LEU A 312 -5.55 0.81 12.56
N ARG A 313 -5.52 0.56 13.88
CA ARG A 313 -4.33 0.77 14.70
C ARG A 313 -3.17 -0.11 14.21
N GLU A 314 -3.45 -1.38 13.92
CA GLU A 314 -2.48 -2.33 13.37
C GLU A 314 -1.96 -1.88 11.99
N ALA A 315 -2.86 -1.51 11.06
CA ALA A 315 -2.49 -1.04 9.73
C ALA A 315 -1.62 0.22 9.79
N PHE A 316 -1.99 1.17 10.65
CA PHE A 316 -1.22 2.40 10.82
C PHE A 316 0.16 2.14 11.44
N ALA A 317 0.24 1.32 12.49
CA ALA A 317 1.54 0.92 13.06
C ALA A 317 2.41 0.20 12.01
N ASN A 318 1.83 -0.71 11.21
CA ASN A 318 2.55 -1.42 10.17
C ASN A 318 3.10 -0.48 9.09
N SER A 319 2.38 0.58 8.71
CA SER A 319 2.91 1.60 7.78
C SER A 319 4.15 2.31 8.33
N LEU A 320 4.25 2.50 9.65
CA LEU A 320 5.43 3.08 10.31
C LEU A 320 6.55 2.04 10.48
N ILE A 321 6.21 0.81 10.87
CA ILE A 321 7.17 -0.28 11.11
C ILE A 321 7.88 -0.72 9.82
N HIS A 322 7.18 -0.73 8.69
CA HIS A 322 7.70 -1.22 7.42
C HIS A 322 8.24 -0.13 6.48
N ALA A 323 8.19 1.15 6.87
CA ALA A 323 8.74 2.24 6.08
C ALA A 323 10.26 2.14 5.91
N ALA A 324 10.75 2.45 4.70
CA ALA A 324 12.18 2.55 4.41
C ALA A 324 12.65 3.97 4.72
N TYR A 325 13.15 4.20 5.92
CA TYR A 325 13.59 5.53 6.38
C TYR A 325 14.92 6.00 5.76
N THR A 326 15.60 5.13 5.02
CA THR A 326 16.90 5.39 4.38
C THR A 326 16.78 5.84 2.92
N VAL A 327 15.57 5.87 2.37
CA VAL A 327 15.29 6.29 0.98
C VAL A 327 14.44 7.54 0.94
N ARG A 328 14.42 8.18 -0.23
CA ARG A 328 13.53 9.32 -0.48
C ARG A 328 12.07 8.87 -0.47
N GLY A 329 11.26 9.61 0.23
CA GLY A 329 9.83 9.39 0.32
C GLY A 329 9.31 9.72 1.72
N ASN A 330 8.03 10.05 1.77
CA ASN A 330 7.38 10.46 3.01
C ASN A 330 6.38 9.40 3.46
N ILE A 331 6.18 9.30 4.76
CA ILE A 331 5.00 8.64 5.31
C ILE A 331 3.84 9.61 5.10
N VAL A 332 2.84 9.17 4.33
CA VAL A 332 1.67 9.99 4.03
C VAL A 332 0.41 9.22 4.40
N ILE A 333 -0.40 9.82 5.24
CA ILE A 333 -1.68 9.28 5.65
C ILE A 333 -2.79 10.21 5.15
N ASP A 334 -3.55 9.74 4.18
CA ASP A 334 -4.67 10.48 3.60
C ASP A 334 -6.01 9.91 4.09
N ARG A 335 -6.85 10.75 4.70
CA ARG A 335 -8.21 10.41 5.09
C ARG A 335 -9.21 11.08 4.16
N TYR A 336 -10.06 10.26 3.54
CA TYR A 336 -11.19 10.69 2.71
C TYR A 336 -12.52 10.34 3.40
N PHE A 337 -13.65 10.77 2.85
CA PHE A 337 -14.97 10.38 3.35
C PHE A 337 -15.21 8.88 3.32
N ASP A 338 -14.72 8.21 2.26
CA ASP A 338 -15.01 6.82 1.91
C ASP A 338 -13.83 5.86 2.14
N ARG A 339 -12.65 6.37 2.51
CA ARG A 339 -11.45 5.54 2.69
C ARG A 339 -10.34 6.25 3.46
N ILE A 340 -9.43 5.45 3.97
CA ILE A 340 -8.14 5.86 4.51
C ILE A 340 -7.05 5.23 3.65
N VAL A 341 -6.05 6.01 3.25
CA VAL A 341 -4.89 5.53 2.49
C VAL A 341 -3.63 5.76 3.34
N LEU A 342 -2.93 4.67 3.62
CA LEU A 342 -1.67 4.68 4.34
C LEU A 342 -0.56 4.44 3.33
N SER A 343 0.34 5.41 3.14
CA SER A 343 1.44 5.32 2.19
C SER A 343 2.79 5.45 2.92
N ASN A 344 3.67 4.48 2.72
CA ASN A 344 5.02 4.49 3.28
C ASN A 344 6.08 4.19 2.22
N PRO A 345 7.28 4.79 2.30
CA PRO A 345 8.36 4.56 1.34
C PRO A 345 8.92 3.15 1.42
N GLY A 346 9.39 2.63 0.28
CA GLY A 346 10.01 1.33 0.13
C GLY A 346 9.18 0.32 -0.66
N THR A 347 9.67 -0.91 -0.74
CA THR A 347 9.03 -2.04 -1.43
C THR A 347 8.65 -3.14 -0.44
N MET A 348 7.79 -4.06 -0.85
CA MET A 348 7.48 -5.24 -0.05
C MET A 348 8.70 -6.15 0.07
N LEU A 349 8.99 -6.65 1.28
CA LEU A 349 10.07 -7.63 1.52
C LEU A 349 9.62 -9.06 1.21
N ILE A 350 8.32 -9.32 1.29
CA ILE A 350 7.65 -10.56 0.88
C ILE A 350 6.85 -10.34 -0.40
N SER A 351 6.41 -11.41 -1.04
CA SER A 351 5.52 -11.28 -2.20
C SER A 351 4.10 -10.88 -1.77
N MET A 352 3.29 -10.39 -2.71
CA MET A 352 1.88 -10.08 -2.44
C MET A 352 1.09 -11.35 -2.11
N GLU A 353 1.46 -12.48 -2.72
CA GLU A 353 0.87 -13.79 -2.42
C GLU A 353 1.12 -14.18 -0.97
N GLU A 354 2.39 -14.16 -0.53
CA GLU A 354 2.77 -14.42 0.87
C GLU A 354 2.10 -13.47 1.87
N TYR A 355 1.91 -12.21 1.48
CA TYR A 355 1.21 -11.23 2.32
C TYR A 355 -0.25 -11.60 2.55
N TYR A 356 -0.98 -12.02 1.48
CA TYR A 356 -2.39 -12.40 1.59
C TYR A 356 -2.59 -13.83 2.11
N GLU A 357 -1.63 -14.73 1.95
CA GLU A 357 -1.65 -16.06 2.56
C GLU A 357 -1.46 -16.01 4.08
N GLY A 358 -0.79 -14.96 4.58
CA GLY A 358 -0.51 -14.80 6.00
C GLY A 358 0.56 -15.77 6.54
N GLY A 359 0.87 -15.67 7.83
CA GLY A 359 1.81 -16.57 8.51
C GLY A 359 3.29 -16.28 8.27
N HIS A 360 3.64 -15.45 7.28
CA HIS A 360 5.00 -14.99 7.00
C HIS A 360 5.11 -13.48 7.19
N SER A 361 6.14 -13.06 7.90
CA SER A 361 6.40 -11.64 8.13
C SER A 361 7.88 -11.37 8.16
N VAL A 362 8.33 -10.45 7.33
CA VAL A 362 9.69 -9.90 7.36
C VAL A 362 9.59 -8.43 7.74
N CYS A 363 10.11 -8.09 8.92
CA CYS A 363 10.05 -6.73 9.43
C CYS A 363 11.26 -5.92 8.96
N ARG A 364 11.02 -4.74 8.33
CA ARG A 364 12.09 -3.83 7.92
C ARG A 364 12.76 -3.14 9.10
N ASN A 365 11.98 -2.72 10.09
CA ASN A 365 12.47 -2.00 11.27
C ASN A 365 12.13 -2.76 12.56
N PRO A 366 12.86 -3.84 12.89
CA PRO A 366 12.53 -4.72 14.01
C PRO A 366 12.68 -4.05 15.38
N VAL A 367 13.50 -3.00 15.51
CA VAL A 367 13.63 -2.26 16.76
C VAL A 367 12.42 -1.34 16.97
N ILE A 368 11.95 -0.66 15.92
CA ILE A 368 10.70 0.12 15.97
C ILE A 368 9.52 -0.81 16.26
N GLN A 369 9.43 -1.98 15.58
CA GLN A 369 8.40 -2.97 15.86
C GLN A 369 8.39 -3.39 17.32
N LYS A 370 9.57 -3.69 17.89
CA LYS A 370 9.72 -4.05 19.31
C LYS A 370 9.13 -2.98 20.24
N MET A 371 9.36 -1.70 19.93
CA MET A 371 8.82 -0.60 20.73
C MET A 371 7.28 -0.52 20.63
N PHE A 372 6.69 -0.73 19.45
CA PHE A 372 5.23 -0.80 19.31
C PHE A 372 4.64 -2.04 20.01
N VAL A 373 5.30 -3.20 19.93
CA VAL A 373 4.87 -4.44 20.61
C VAL A 373 4.81 -4.26 22.13
N PHE A 374 5.72 -3.51 22.73
CA PHE A 374 5.68 -3.20 24.16
C PHE A 374 4.46 -2.36 24.55
N LEU A 375 3.86 -1.64 23.62
CA LEU A 375 2.59 -0.94 23.83
C LEU A 375 1.36 -1.83 23.48
N GLY A 376 1.59 -3.10 23.12
CA GLY A 376 0.54 -4.02 22.66
C GLY A 376 0.01 -3.68 21.26
N ILE A 377 0.88 -3.20 20.38
CA ILE A 377 0.58 -2.82 19.00
C ILE A 377 1.59 -3.54 18.10
N GLY A 378 1.14 -4.09 16.96
CA GLY A 378 2.05 -4.74 16.03
C GLY A 378 2.59 -6.07 16.55
N GLU A 379 1.73 -7.07 16.78
CA GLU A 379 2.14 -8.40 17.27
C GLU A 379 3.12 -9.08 16.30
N LYS A 380 4.08 -9.83 16.87
CA LYS A 380 4.99 -10.66 16.09
C LYS A 380 4.30 -11.99 15.76
N GLY A 381 4.25 -12.38 14.51
CA GLY A 381 3.72 -13.68 14.14
C GLY A 381 3.12 -13.77 12.73
N GLY A 382 3.21 -12.72 11.91
CA GLY A 382 2.64 -12.72 10.57
C GLY A 382 1.10 -12.62 10.53
N THR A 383 0.47 -12.31 11.66
CA THR A 383 -1.00 -12.21 11.80
C THR A 383 -1.54 -10.80 11.53
N GLY A 384 -0.67 -9.81 11.31
CA GLY A 384 -1.09 -8.42 11.11
C GLY A 384 -2.04 -8.23 9.94
N ALA A 385 -1.76 -8.86 8.79
CA ALA A 385 -2.62 -8.82 7.62
C ALA A 385 -4.01 -9.44 7.92
N ASP A 386 -4.04 -10.57 8.63
CA ASP A 386 -5.28 -11.25 9.03
C ASP A 386 -6.12 -10.40 9.98
N VAL A 387 -5.49 -9.76 10.97
CA VAL A 387 -6.15 -8.85 11.92
C VAL A 387 -6.78 -7.68 11.18
N ILE A 388 -6.06 -7.11 10.22
CA ILE A 388 -6.54 -5.98 9.40
C ILE A 388 -7.71 -6.43 8.52
N ALA A 389 -7.56 -7.53 7.77
CA ALA A 389 -8.59 -8.06 6.89
C ALA A 389 -9.85 -8.45 7.65
N LYS A 390 -9.70 -9.20 8.76
CA LYS A 390 -10.82 -9.63 9.61
C LYS A 390 -11.54 -8.44 10.23
N GLY A 391 -10.80 -7.49 10.83
CA GLY A 391 -11.40 -6.35 11.49
C GLY A 391 -12.18 -5.44 10.53
N TRP A 392 -11.78 -5.38 9.27
CA TRP A 392 -12.52 -4.66 8.22
C TRP A 392 -13.76 -5.44 7.76
N ASN A 393 -13.60 -6.74 7.50
CA ASN A 393 -14.70 -7.61 7.07
C ASN A 393 -15.80 -7.74 8.12
N ASP A 394 -15.45 -7.78 9.42
CA ASP A 394 -16.41 -7.85 10.54
C ASP A 394 -17.38 -6.63 10.57
N ASN A 395 -17.01 -5.53 9.91
CA ASN A 395 -17.85 -4.34 9.75
C ASN A 395 -18.59 -4.29 8.40
N GLY A 396 -18.52 -5.37 7.59
CA GLY A 396 -19.15 -5.45 6.28
C GLY A 396 -18.44 -4.62 5.19
N TRP A 397 -17.19 -4.21 5.43
CA TRP A 397 -16.40 -3.45 4.46
C TRP A 397 -15.54 -4.36 3.58
N SER A 398 -15.14 -3.85 2.41
CA SER A 398 -14.24 -4.58 1.51
C SER A 398 -12.89 -4.81 2.19
N ILE A 399 -12.30 -5.99 1.94
CA ILE A 399 -10.94 -6.31 2.41
C ILE A 399 -9.97 -5.22 1.95
N PRO A 400 -9.11 -4.70 2.85
CA PRO A 400 -8.11 -3.71 2.51
C PRO A 400 -7.19 -4.18 1.39
N THR A 401 -6.85 -3.27 0.49
CA THR A 401 -5.91 -3.55 -0.61
C THR A 401 -4.55 -2.96 -0.30
N VAL A 402 -3.51 -3.71 -0.68
CA VAL A 402 -2.12 -3.27 -0.59
C VAL A 402 -1.54 -3.26 -2.00
N GLU A 403 -0.86 -2.19 -2.37
CA GLU A 403 -0.26 -2.03 -3.70
C GLU A 403 1.16 -1.46 -3.59
N GLU A 404 2.08 -2.03 -4.37
CA GLU A 404 3.37 -1.41 -4.62
C GLU A 404 3.25 -0.35 -5.72
N LYS A 405 3.68 0.87 -5.43
CA LYS A 405 3.78 1.96 -6.40
C LYS A 405 5.26 2.26 -6.66
N SER A 406 5.57 2.63 -7.88
CA SER A 406 6.91 3.04 -8.29
C SER A 406 6.98 4.54 -8.62
N ASN A 407 8.20 5.11 -8.59
CA ASN A 407 8.49 6.52 -8.92
C ASN A 407 7.86 7.55 -7.95
N PRO A 408 8.27 7.61 -6.68
CA PRO A 408 9.20 6.73 -5.96
C PRO A 408 8.54 5.43 -5.49
N ASP A 409 9.38 4.43 -5.15
CA ASP A 409 8.90 3.17 -4.60
C ASP A 409 8.22 3.40 -3.25
N ARG A 410 6.96 2.99 -3.14
CA ARG A 410 6.15 3.09 -1.92
C ARG A 410 5.08 2.00 -1.86
N ILE A 411 4.66 1.69 -0.66
CA ILE A 411 3.53 0.80 -0.40
C ILE A 411 2.32 1.66 -0.06
N GLU A 412 1.20 1.40 -0.69
CA GLU A 412 -0.09 2.01 -0.39
C GLU A 412 -1.08 0.96 0.12
N THR A 413 -1.54 1.15 1.36
CA THR A 413 -2.63 0.36 1.95
C THR A 413 -3.91 1.19 1.94
N CYS A 414 -4.92 0.72 1.23
CA CYS A 414 -6.21 1.40 1.12
C CYS A 414 -7.27 0.66 1.94
N LEU A 415 -7.85 1.37 2.91
CA LEU A 415 -8.85 0.93 3.86
C LEU A 415 -10.19 1.62 3.50
N LYS A 416 -11.06 0.94 2.73
CA LYS A 416 -12.37 1.49 2.34
C LYS A 416 -13.37 1.41 3.50
N LEU A 417 -14.19 2.45 3.68
CA LEU A 417 -15.18 2.58 4.74
C LEU A 417 -16.61 2.26 4.28
N GLU A 418 -16.78 1.84 3.01
CA GLU A 418 -18.06 1.42 2.44
C GLU A 418 -18.04 -0.06 2.10
N GLY A 419 -19.16 -0.75 2.37
CA GLY A 419 -19.31 -2.17 2.03
C GLY A 419 -19.34 -2.41 0.53
N SER A 420 -18.84 -3.55 0.07
CA SER A 420 -19.11 -4.05 -1.28
C SER A 420 -20.62 -4.22 -1.42
N ILE A 421 -21.24 -3.42 -2.30
CA ILE A 421 -22.61 -3.65 -2.74
C ILE A 421 -22.59 -4.87 -3.67
N ASN A 422 -22.55 -6.07 -3.08
CA ASN A 422 -22.94 -7.29 -3.77
C ASN A 422 -24.15 -7.87 -3.04
N GLY A 423 -25.28 -7.57 -3.65
CA GLY A 423 -26.59 -8.22 -3.62
C GLY A 423 -26.99 -9.05 -2.38
N THR A 424 -27.89 -8.56 -1.63
CA THR A 424 -29.26 -9.08 -1.41
C THR A 424 -29.88 -8.30 -0.29
N THR A 425 -30.91 -7.58 -0.66
CA THR A 425 -31.86 -6.94 0.25
C THR A 425 -32.64 -8.05 0.93
N GLU A 426 -32.42 -8.28 2.22
CA GLU A 426 -33.46 -8.79 3.09
C GLU A 426 -33.79 -7.77 4.15
N THR A 427 -34.95 -7.20 3.99
CA THR A 427 -35.63 -6.31 4.93
C THR A 427 -36.15 -7.16 6.09
N PRO A 428 -35.89 -6.84 7.35
CA PRO A 428 -36.77 -7.30 8.41
C PRO A 428 -37.90 -6.28 8.57
N ALA A 429 -39.09 -6.74 8.20
CA ALA A 429 -40.34 -6.12 8.64
C ALA A 429 -40.56 -6.43 10.11
N SER A 430 -41.01 -5.48 10.89
CA SER A 430 -42.13 -5.63 11.81
C SER A 430 -42.19 -4.50 12.83
N THR A 431 -43.13 -3.64 12.66
CA THR A 431 -44.26 -3.29 13.52
C THR A 431 -44.05 -3.33 15.04
N THR A 432 -44.19 -2.17 15.68
CA THR A 432 -45.24 -1.97 16.69
C THR A 432 -45.53 -0.47 16.89
N GLU A 433 -46.77 -0.07 16.62
CA GLU A 433 -47.35 1.19 17.00
C GLU A 433 -47.50 1.29 18.51
N ILE A 434 -47.18 2.44 19.09
CA ILE A 434 -47.88 2.94 20.29
C ILE A 434 -48.10 4.45 20.12
N THR A 435 -49.36 4.78 19.96
CA THR A 435 -49.99 6.09 20.06
C THR A 435 -49.85 6.68 21.47
N THR A 436 -49.54 7.96 21.59
CA THR A 436 -50.23 8.86 22.51
C THR A 436 -49.98 10.35 22.18
N GLU A 437 -51.00 11.10 22.43
CA GLU A 437 -51.42 12.38 21.93
C GLU A 437 -50.62 13.64 22.33
N THR A 438 -50.80 14.65 21.49
CA THR A 438 -50.36 16.06 21.53
C THR A 438 -50.89 16.84 22.77
N PRO A 439 -50.35 18.03 23.11
CA PRO A 439 -50.82 19.23 22.39
C PRO A 439 -49.73 20.29 22.05
N ALA A 440 -50.13 21.09 21.09
CA ALA A 440 -49.50 22.21 20.43
C ALA A 440 -49.01 23.35 21.35
N ASN A 441 -47.92 24.02 20.94
CA ASN A 441 -47.96 25.47 20.77
C ASN A 441 -46.88 26.01 19.83
N THR A 442 -47.25 26.93 19.03
CA THR A 442 -46.62 27.70 17.98
C THR A 442 -45.41 28.52 18.43
N THR A 443 -44.31 28.56 17.64
CA THR A 443 -43.69 29.84 17.22
C THR A 443 -42.76 29.60 16.04
N GLU A 444 -42.93 30.37 14.99
CA GLU A 444 -42.16 30.39 13.75
C GLU A 444 -40.72 30.84 14.00
N THR A 445 -39.73 30.12 13.46
CA THR A 445 -38.48 30.74 13.00
C THR A 445 -37.88 29.86 11.89
N SER A 446 -37.64 30.50 10.76
CA SER A 446 -37.09 29.95 9.53
C SER A 446 -35.75 29.25 9.79
N SER A 447 -35.67 27.96 9.55
CA SER A 447 -34.40 27.22 9.46
C SER A 447 -34.22 26.71 8.03
N VAL A 448 -33.15 27.19 7.42
CA VAL A 448 -32.60 26.69 6.16
C VAL A 448 -32.20 25.22 6.36
N THR A 449 -32.90 24.33 5.69
CA THR A 449 -32.59 22.89 5.64
C THR A 449 -31.43 22.67 4.68
N THR A 450 -30.28 22.27 5.21
CA THR A 450 -29.16 21.68 4.45
C THR A 450 -29.52 20.23 4.11
N GLU A 451 -29.92 20.00 2.88
CA GLU A 451 -30.13 18.65 2.33
C GLU A 451 -28.79 17.96 2.03
N THR A 452 -28.72 16.66 2.31
CA THR A 452 -27.54 15.81 2.12
C THR A 452 -27.22 15.57 0.62
N PRO A 453 -25.96 15.39 0.21
CA PRO A 453 -25.52 15.29 -1.20
C PRO A 453 -26.14 14.14 -2.02
N ALA A 454 -26.65 13.08 -1.38
CA ALA A 454 -27.32 11.96 -2.04
C ALA A 454 -28.70 12.34 -2.55
N ASP A 455 -29.41 13.19 -1.83
CA ASP A 455 -30.76 13.65 -2.16
C ASP A 455 -30.74 14.63 -3.35
N THR A 456 -29.74 15.51 -3.41
CA THR A 456 -29.58 16.50 -4.49
C THR A 456 -29.34 15.83 -5.86
N THR A 457 -28.53 14.73 -5.91
CA THR A 457 -28.25 14.00 -7.18
C THR A 457 -29.50 13.31 -7.72
N GLU A 458 -30.29 12.68 -6.86
CA GLU A 458 -31.56 12.04 -7.23
C GLU A 458 -32.64 13.10 -7.60
N THR A 459 -32.64 14.23 -6.93
CA THR A 459 -33.51 15.37 -7.27
C THR A 459 -33.19 15.91 -8.66
N ILE A 460 -31.94 16.08 -9.02
CA ILE A 460 -31.50 16.47 -10.37
C ILE A 460 -31.94 15.44 -11.41
N LEU A 461 -31.80 14.13 -11.16
CA LEU A 461 -32.29 13.09 -12.06
C LEU A 461 -33.81 13.16 -12.26
N LYS A 462 -34.59 13.38 -11.18
CA LYS A 462 -36.04 13.54 -11.27
C LYS A 462 -36.45 14.80 -12.06
N ILE A 463 -35.74 15.91 -11.93
CA ILE A 463 -35.98 17.13 -12.71
C ILE A 463 -35.69 16.86 -14.19
N ILE A 464 -34.57 16.24 -14.52
CA ILE A 464 -34.17 15.91 -15.88
C ILE A 464 -35.15 14.91 -16.52
N SER A 465 -35.60 13.89 -15.78
CA SER A 465 -36.58 12.91 -16.29
C SER A 465 -37.94 13.54 -16.58
N LYS A 466 -38.35 14.58 -15.84
CA LYS A 466 -39.59 15.34 -16.09
C LYS A 466 -39.45 16.32 -17.26
N ASN A 467 -38.28 16.92 -17.44
CA ASN A 467 -38.00 17.85 -18.54
C ASN A 467 -36.59 17.59 -19.13
N PRO A 468 -36.48 16.76 -20.18
CA PRO A 468 -35.19 16.43 -20.81
C PRO A 468 -34.44 17.62 -21.43
N LYS A 469 -35.10 18.76 -21.61
CA LYS A 469 -34.50 20.00 -22.18
C LYS A 469 -34.14 21.02 -21.11
N VAL A 470 -34.25 20.68 -19.85
CA VAL A 470 -33.96 21.59 -18.73
C VAL A 470 -32.50 22.08 -18.78
N THR A 471 -32.30 23.36 -18.51
CA THR A 471 -30.99 24.01 -18.48
C THR A 471 -30.34 23.89 -17.10
N ALA A 472 -28.99 23.98 -17.04
CA ALA A 472 -28.26 23.98 -15.77
C ALA A 472 -28.73 25.09 -14.82
N LYS A 473 -29.09 26.24 -15.37
CA LYS A 473 -29.61 27.41 -14.62
C LYS A 473 -30.96 27.12 -13.97
N GLU A 474 -31.86 26.45 -14.70
CA GLU A 474 -33.18 26.06 -14.16
C GLU A 474 -33.03 24.98 -13.07
N ILE A 475 -32.14 23.99 -13.25
CA ILE A 475 -31.86 22.98 -12.23
C ILE A 475 -31.27 23.66 -10.97
N ALA A 476 -30.31 24.58 -11.15
CA ALA A 476 -29.70 25.34 -10.07
C ALA A 476 -30.74 26.09 -9.22
N SER A 477 -31.69 26.77 -9.89
CA SER A 477 -32.76 27.50 -9.24
C SER A 477 -33.73 26.59 -8.45
N VAL A 478 -34.04 25.40 -8.97
CA VAL A 478 -34.94 24.45 -8.32
C VAL A 478 -34.28 23.72 -7.15
N CYS A 479 -32.99 23.39 -7.28
CA CYS A 479 -32.23 22.67 -6.24
C CYS A 479 -31.58 23.59 -5.20
N GLY A 480 -31.62 24.92 -5.38
CA GLY A 480 -30.99 25.87 -4.45
C GLY A 480 -29.46 25.81 -4.46
N ILE A 481 -28.83 25.36 -5.54
CA ILE A 481 -27.37 25.19 -5.71
C ILE A 481 -26.85 26.07 -6.86
N THR A 482 -25.53 26.22 -6.98
CA THR A 482 -24.92 26.97 -8.08
C THR A 482 -24.96 26.20 -9.41
N GLU A 483 -24.84 26.88 -10.55
CA GLU A 483 -24.76 26.24 -11.88
C GLU A 483 -23.56 25.30 -11.97
N ASP A 484 -22.44 25.62 -11.31
CA ASP A 484 -21.25 24.76 -11.21
C ASP A 484 -21.54 23.49 -10.37
N GLY A 485 -22.33 23.62 -9.30
CA GLY A 485 -22.83 22.48 -8.52
C GLY A 485 -23.67 21.53 -9.38
N VAL A 486 -24.57 22.07 -10.23
CA VAL A 486 -25.33 21.28 -11.20
C VAL A 486 -24.42 20.61 -12.21
N ALA A 487 -23.43 21.31 -12.75
CA ALA A 487 -22.46 20.77 -13.70
C ALA A 487 -21.66 19.60 -13.10
N TYR A 488 -21.30 19.69 -11.82
CA TYR A 488 -20.65 18.61 -11.07
C TYR A 488 -21.54 17.36 -10.99
N HIS A 489 -22.80 17.50 -10.55
CA HIS A 489 -23.75 16.38 -10.45
C HIS A 489 -24.04 15.75 -11.81
N ILE A 490 -24.20 16.53 -12.86
CA ILE A 490 -24.38 16.06 -14.23
C ILE A 490 -23.15 15.28 -14.70
N LYS A 491 -21.93 15.76 -14.43
CA LYS A 491 -20.68 15.05 -14.76
C LYS A 491 -20.61 13.69 -14.06
N LYS A 492 -20.93 13.64 -12.77
CA LYS A 492 -20.98 12.42 -11.94
C LYS A 492 -22.01 11.40 -12.48
N LEU A 493 -23.20 11.88 -12.88
CA LEU A 493 -24.24 11.05 -13.48
C LEU A 493 -23.83 10.48 -14.85
N LYS A 494 -23.12 11.26 -15.66
CA LYS A 494 -22.54 10.78 -16.94
C LYS A 494 -21.46 9.73 -16.71
N GLN A 495 -20.55 9.94 -15.76
CA GLN A 495 -19.50 8.97 -15.43
C GLN A 495 -20.06 7.64 -14.92
N ARG A 496 -21.20 7.68 -14.23
CA ARG A 496 -21.94 6.49 -13.77
C ARG A 496 -22.84 5.85 -14.83
N GLY A 497 -22.84 6.38 -16.05
CA GLY A 497 -23.69 5.88 -17.14
C GLY A 497 -25.19 6.14 -16.98
N ARG A 498 -25.62 6.88 -15.92
CA ARG A 498 -27.04 7.16 -15.62
C ARG A 498 -27.64 8.33 -16.40
N LEU A 499 -26.82 9.10 -17.11
CA LEU A 499 -27.25 10.26 -17.88
C LEU A 499 -26.45 10.40 -19.17
N ILE A 500 -27.14 10.53 -20.31
CA ILE A 500 -26.53 10.75 -21.62
C ILE A 500 -27.14 12.00 -22.24
N ARG A 501 -26.34 12.78 -22.97
CA ARG A 501 -26.84 13.90 -23.76
C ARG A 501 -27.00 13.50 -25.22
N ILE A 502 -28.19 13.67 -25.76
CA ILE A 502 -28.50 13.40 -27.18
C ILE A 502 -28.55 14.74 -27.89
N GLY A 503 -27.74 14.91 -28.95
CA GLY A 503 -27.64 16.15 -29.75
C GLY A 503 -26.49 17.07 -29.32
N GLY A 504 -26.11 17.98 -30.22
CA GLY A 504 -24.99 18.90 -30.04
C GLY A 504 -25.36 20.19 -29.29
N PRO A 505 -24.38 20.92 -28.74
CA PRO A 505 -24.63 22.13 -27.94
C PRO A 505 -25.23 23.29 -28.75
N ARG A 506 -25.19 23.26 -30.09
CA ARG A 506 -25.72 24.31 -30.99
C ARG A 506 -27.13 24.03 -31.49
N ASN A 507 -27.67 22.80 -31.36
CA ASN A 507 -28.96 22.38 -31.94
C ASN A 507 -29.94 21.86 -30.84
N GLY A 508 -29.92 22.41 -29.63
CA GLY A 508 -30.93 22.10 -28.64
C GLY A 508 -30.94 20.67 -28.12
N GLY A 509 -29.74 20.13 -27.75
CA GLY A 509 -29.61 18.75 -27.24
C GLY A 509 -30.38 18.50 -25.96
N GLU A 510 -30.94 17.29 -25.82
CA GLU A 510 -31.75 16.86 -24.67
C GLU A 510 -31.01 15.79 -23.83
N TRP A 511 -31.39 15.69 -22.58
CA TRP A 511 -30.88 14.72 -21.64
C TRP A 511 -31.68 13.42 -21.69
N LYS A 512 -31.02 12.28 -21.67
CA LYS A 512 -31.66 10.97 -21.52
C LYS A 512 -31.15 10.32 -20.24
N VAL A 513 -32.06 10.01 -19.33
CA VAL A 513 -31.77 9.18 -18.16
C VAL A 513 -31.67 7.72 -18.61
N VAL A 514 -30.64 7.03 -18.15
CA VAL A 514 -30.41 5.60 -18.39
C VAL A 514 -30.62 4.90 -17.06
N GLU A 515 -31.58 3.95 -17.04
CA GLU A 515 -31.89 3.11 -15.89
C GLU A 515 -30.85 2.01 -15.70
#